data_a270248fa6222bb7b41b52fbadda6146
#
_entry.id   a270248fa6222bb7b41b52fbadda6146
#
_cell.length_a   1.000
_cell.length_b   1.000
_cell.length_c   1.000
_cell.angle_alpha   90.00
_cell.angle_beta   90.00
_cell.angle_gamma   90.00
#
_symmetry.space_group_name_H-M   'P 1'
#
loop_
_entity.id
_entity.type
_entity.pdbx_description
1 polymer ?
#
loop_
_entity_poly.entity_id
_entity_poly.type
_entity_poly.pdbx_seq_one_letter_code
_entity_poly.pdbx_strand_id
1 'polypeptide(L)'
;EPKTYWQRIALVTPSPTLIGLGFKQYFSSLLGTFRVFTFPAVLYAGLQWGAQDAWLTFYLTVEEDNYYDAPWNYGDASVALMNIPTLIGAVIGCFYGGWFSDKFVEWMARRRGGISEAEDRLWLMYPAAIINPVGLIIFGIGSDKGWLFPKLWAAYVGLGFIGFGWGCAGDIGMSYLADCYPDMILEGMVGVAVINNSIALVFTFCASIWMDNLLNIETDFDKGSPPT
;
A
#
# COMPACT_ATOMS: atom_id res chain seq x y z
N GLU A 1 0.36 -30.44 -29.88
CA GLU A 1 1.33 -30.52 -31.00
C GLU A 1 2.55 -29.62 -30.68
N PRO A 2 3.79 -30.07 -30.99
CA PRO A 2 4.96 -29.26 -30.73
C PRO A 2 4.97 -28.01 -31.65
N LYS A 3 5.16 -26.85 -31.08
CA LYS A 3 5.19 -25.56 -31.80
C LYS A 3 6.36 -25.56 -32.80
N THR A 4 6.08 -25.20 -34.05
CA THR A 4 7.08 -25.01 -35.11
C THR A 4 8.04 -23.87 -34.75
N TYR A 5 9.30 -23.92 -35.25
CA TYR A 5 10.33 -22.90 -34.97
C TYR A 5 9.83 -21.45 -35.18
N TRP A 6 9.11 -21.19 -36.25
CA TRP A 6 8.53 -19.88 -36.58
C TRP A 6 7.43 -19.45 -35.62
N GLN A 7 6.69 -20.38 -35.01
CA GLN A 7 5.68 -20.08 -33.97
C GLN A 7 6.32 -19.78 -32.61
N ARG A 8 7.59 -20.16 -32.38
CA ARG A 8 8.31 -19.83 -31.16
C ARG A 8 8.95 -18.44 -31.22
N ILE A 9 9.22 -17.92 -32.43
CA ILE A 9 9.86 -16.62 -32.66
C ILE A 9 8.82 -15.54 -33.00
N ALA A 10 7.55 -15.90 -33.23
CA ALA A 10 6.49 -14.95 -33.53
C ALA A 10 6.30 -13.98 -32.35
N LEU A 11 6.57 -12.71 -32.59
CA LEU A 11 6.38 -11.59 -31.63
C LEU A 11 4.93 -11.47 -31.15
N VAL A 12 3.96 -11.96 -31.91
CA VAL A 12 2.54 -11.97 -31.57
C VAL A 12 1.99 -13.36 -31.82
N THR A 13 1.83 -14.15 -30.77
CA THR A 13 1.08 -15.41 -30.82
C THR A 13 -0.33 -15.15 -30.30
N PRO A 14 -1.36 -15.19 -31.14
CA PRO A 14 -2.75 -15.08 -30.65
C PRO A 14 -2.99 -16.26 -29.69
N SER A 15 -3.42 -15.96 -28.47
CA SER A 15 -3.82 -16.98 -27.51
C SER A 15 -4.99 -17.79 -28.06
N PRO A 16 -5.02 -19.12 -27.96
CA PRO A 16 -6.16 -19.92 -28.36
C PRO A 16 -7.45 -19.60 -27.58
N THR A 17 -7.31 -18.86 -26.47
CA THR A 17 -8.40 -18.36 -25.63
C THR A 17 -8.84 -16.94 -25.98
N LEU A 18 -8.36 -16.38 -27.11
CA LEU A 18 -8.77 -15.06 -27.58
C LEU A 18 -10.22 -15.13 -28.07
N ILE A 19 -11.17 -14.84 -27.18
CA ILE A 19 -12.59 -14.79 -27.44
C ILE A 19 -12.88 -13.44 -28.13
N GLY A 20 -12.75 -13.39 -29.46
CA GLY A 20 -13.21 -12.32 -30.32
C GLY A 20 -12.53 -10.94 -30.15
N LEU A 21 -12.23 -10.30 -31.25
CA LEU A 21 -11.85 -8.90 -31.38
C LEU A 21 -13.13 -8.12 -31.73
N GLY A 22 -13.70 -7.37 -30.77
CA GLY A 22 -14.86 -6.53 -31.08
C GLY A 22 -15.34 -5.66 -29.92
N PHE A 23 -15.98 -4.54 -30.26
CA PHE A 23 -16.57 -3.58 -29.31
C PHE A 23 -17.53 -4.26 -28.30
N LYS A 24 -18.24 -5.30 -28.72
CA LYS A 24 -19.15 -6.05 -27.83
C LYS A 24 -18.42 -6.71 -26.68
N GLN A 25 -17.24 -7.25 -26.92
CA GLN A 25 -16.43 -7.89 -25.89
C GLN A 25 -15.78 -6.86 -24.97
N TYR A 26 -15.32 -5.73 -25.53
CA TYR A 26 -14.83 -4.61 -24.75
C TYR A 26 -15.88 -4.12 -23.75
N PHE A 27 -17.12 -3.90 -24.20
CA PHE A 27 -18.23 -3.51 -23.32
C PHE A 27 -18.59 -4.60 -22.30
N SER A 28 -18.53 -5.87 -22.68
CA SER A 28 -18.78 -6.98 -21.76
C SER A 28 -17.71 -7.05 -20.66
N SER A 29 -16.44 -6.84 -21.00
CA SER A 29 -15.33 -6.79 -20.03
C SER A 29 -15.45 -5.55 -19.14
N LEU A 30 -15.85 -4.41 -19.71
CA LEU A 30 -16.06 -3.17 -18.94
C LEU A 30 -17.20 -3.33 -17.91
N LEU A 31 -18.30 -3.97 -18.29
CA LEU A 31 -19.39 -4.31 -17.37
C LEU A 31 -18.93 -5.36 -16.33
N GLY A 32 -18.08 -6.31 -16.73
CA GLY A 32 -17.44 -7.26 -15.83
C GLY A 32 -16.62 -6.57 -14.74
N THR A 33 -15.91 -5.49 -15.08
CA THR A 33 -15.14 -4.69 -14.13
C THR A 33 -16.03 -4.07 -13.04
N PHE A 34 -17.24 -3.62 -13.36
CA PHE A 34 -18.16 -3.12 -12.33
C PHE A 34 -18.66 -4.22 -11.38
N ARG A 35 -18.78 -5.45 -11.86
CA ARG A 35 -19.16 -6.60 -11.03
C ARG A 35 -18.08 -6.95 -10.00
N VAL A 36 -16.83 -6.63 -10.27
CA VAL A 36 -15.70 -6.93 -9.39
C VAL A 36 -15.83 -6.23 -8.03
N PHE A 37 -16.45 -5.03 -7.98
CA PHE A 37 -16.71 -4.33 -6.72
C PHE A 37 -17.67 -5.06 -5.77
N THR A 38 -18.36 -6.09 -6.21
CA THR A 38 -19.21 -6.92 -5.34
C THR A 38 -18.44 -8.08 -4.69
N PHE A 39 -17.19 -8.33 -5.09
CA PHE A 39 -16.39 -9.42 -4.54
C PHE A 39 -15.73 -9.03 -3.21
N PRO A 40 -15.96 -9.80 -2.13
CA PRO A 40 -15.42 -9.48 -0.81
C PRO A 40 -13.89 -9.36 -0.78
N ALA A 41 -13.18 -10.22 -1.52
CA ALA A 41 -11.71 -10.17 -1.55
C ALA A 41 -11.18 -8.90 -2.21
N VAL A 42 -11.86 -8.36 -3.23
CA VAL A 42 -11.48 -7.09 -3.87
C VAL A 42 -11.69 -5.93 -2.91
N LEU A 43 -12.83 -5.90 -2.22
CA LEU A 43 -13.11 -4.88 -1.20
C LEU A 43 -12.08 -4.95 -0.07
N TYR A 44 -11.81 -6.14 0.44
CA TYR A 44 -10.83 -6.33 1.50
C TYR A 44 -9.43 -5.87 1.08
N ALA A 45 -8.92 -6.34 -0.06
CA ALA A 45 -7.60 -5.98 -0.56
C ALA A 45 -7.50 -4.47 -0.84
N GLY A 46 -8.53 -3.88 -1.44
CA GLY A 46 -8.59 -2.45 -1.74
C GLY A 46 -8.64 -1.57 -0.50
N LEU A 47 -9.48 -1.93 0.49
CA LEU A 47 -9.57 -1.20 1.76
C LEU A 47 -8.29 -1.34 2.59
N GLN A 48 -7.75 -2.56 2.67
CA GLN A 48 -6.54 -2.83 3.45
C GLN A 48 -5.33 -2.09 2.89
N TRP A 49 -5.10 -2.17 1.59
CA TRP A 49 -4.00 -1.46 0.94
C TRP A 49 -4.24 0.04 0.90
N GLY A 50 -5.47 0.47 0.63
CA GLY A 50 -5.85 1.89 0.64
C GLY A 50 -5.66 2.56 2.00
N ALA A 51 -5.91 1.85 3.10
CA ALA A 51 -5.64 2.36 4.43
C ALA A 51 -4.13 2.59 4.68
N GLN A 52 -3.28 1.70 4.17
CA GLN A 52 -1.83 1.87 4.27
C GLN A 52 -1.33 3.01 3.37
N ASP A 53 -1.88 3.11 2.17
CA ASP A 53 -1.56 4.16 1.19
C ASP A 53 -1.98 5.55 1.69
N ALA A 54 -3.11 5.64 2.38
CA ALA A 54 -3.57 6.87 3.03
C ALA A 54 -2.54 7.39 4.06
N TRP A 55 -1.97 6.52 4.88
CA TRP A 55 -0.93 6.90 5.85
C TRP A 55 0.39 7.30 5.18
N LEU A 56 0.76 6.60 4.11
CA LEU A 56 1.94 6.97 3.32
C LEU A 56 1.75 8.36 2.68
N THR A 57 0.59 8.63 2.13
CA THR A 57 0.25 9.93 1.52
C THR A 57 0.24 11.05 2.57
N PHE A 58 -0.32 10.78 3.75
CA PHE A 58 -0.27 11.72 4.87
C PHE A 58 1.17 12.06 5.27
N TYR A 59 2.02 11.05 5.38
CA TYR A 59 3.45 11.27 5.63
C TYR A 59 4.10 12.17 4.59
N LEU A 60 3.87 11.91 3.29
CA LEU A 60 4.45 12.71 2.21
C LEU A 60 4.01 14.18 2.27
N THR A 61 2.76 14.44 2.66
CA THR A 61 2.25 15.81 2.88
C THR A 61 2.95 16.48 4.05
N VAL A 62 3.06 15.78 5.19
CA VAL A 62 3.75 16.31 6.38
C VAL A 62 5.25 16.53 6.14
N GLU A 63 5.88 15.69 5.32
CA GLU A 63 7.29 15.83 4.95
C GLU A 63 7.54 17.17 4.24
N GLU A 64 6.68 17.53 3.29
CA GLU A 64 6.82 18.75 2.52
C GLU A 64 6.67 20.00 3.40
N ASP A 65 5.69 20.01 4.31
CA ASP A 65 5.39 21.19 5.13
C ASP A 65 6.35 21.38 6.32
N ASN A 66 6.79 20.29 6.97
CA ASN A 66 7.50 20.40 8.26
C ASN A 66 9.02 20.40 8.15
N TYR A 67 9.62 19.78 7.14
CA TYR A 67 11.07 19.62 7.10
C TYR A 67 11.81 20.70 6.34
N TYR A 68 11.14 21.46 5.48
CA TYR A 68 11.72 22.63 4.81
C TYR A 68 11.81 23.84 5.72
N ASP A 69 10.86 23.98 6.65
CA ASP A 69 10.79 25.09 7.58
C ASP A 69 11.58 24.87 8.88
N ALA A 70 11.69 25.94 9.69
CA ALA A 70 12.30 25.86 11.01
C ALA A 70 11.48 24.92 11.93
N PRO A 71 12.10 24.08 12.76
CA PRO A 71 13.53 24.09 13.18
C PRO A 71 14.47 23.26 12.30
N TRP A 72 13.96 22.52 11.31
CA TRP A 72 14.75 21.53 10.57
C TRP A 72 15.58 22.17 9.45
N ASN A 73 15.01 23.08 8.65
CA ASN A 73 15.64 23.76 7.52
C ASN A 73 16.39 22.80 6.60
N TYR A 74 15.77 21.68 6.22
CA TYR A 74 16.38 20.70 5.32
C TYR A 74 16.35 21.20 3.89
N GLY A 75 17.43 20.96 3.16
CA GLY A 75 17.45 21.18 1.70
C GLY A 75 16.82 20.02 0.96
N ASP A 76 16.45 20.24 -0.32
CA ASP A 76 15.77 19.29 -1.21
C ASP A 76 16.42 17.88 -1.20
N ALA A 77 17.75 17.83 -1.21
CA ALA A 77 18.48 16.56 -1.17
C ALA A 77 18.29 15.80 0.14
N SER A 78 18.18 16.51 1.27
CA SER A 78 18.00 15.90 2.59
C SER A 78 16.59 15.33 2.75
N VAL A 79 15.57 16.05 2.29
CA VAL A 79 14.18 15.60 2.28
C VAL A 79 14.03 14.38 1.34
N ALA A 80 14.59 14.42 0.13
CA ALA A 80 14.59 13.29 -0.77
C ALA A 80 15.25 12.02 -0.17
N LEU A 81 16.31 12.17 0.61
CA LEU A 81 16.97 11.06 1.30
C LEU A 81 16.12 10.42 2.41
N MET A 82 15.13 11.12 2.96
CA MET A 82 14.18 10.57 3.95
C MET A 82 13.30 9.48 3.34
N ASN A 83 13.13 9.45 2.02
CA ASN A 83 12.37 8.41 1.35
C ASN A 83 13.14 7.06 1.22
N ILE A 84 14.45 7.04 1.43
CA ILE A 84 15.25 5.80 1.35
C ILE A 84 14.83 4.77 2.41
N PRO A 85 14.66 5.08 3.70
CA PRO A 85 14.15 4.15 4.69
C PRO A 85 12.78 3.58 4.34
N THR A 86 11.88 4.40 3.80
CA THR A 86 10.56 3.96 3.33
C THR A 86 10.70 2.94 2.20
N LEU A 87 11.58 3.19 1.24
CA LEU A 87 11.89 2.26 0.15
C LEU A 87 12.47 0.94 0.67
N ILE A 88 13.42 1.00 1.59
CA ILE A 88 14.01 -0.20 2.21
C ILE A 88 12.93 -0.99 2.95
N GLY A 89 12.09 -0.31 3.73
CA GLY A 89 10.96 -0.92 4.41
C GLY A 89 10.01 -1.61 3.45
N ALA A 90 9.63 -0.94 2.36
CA ALA A 90 8.76 -1.49 1.33
C ALA A 90 9.35 -2.74 0.66
N VAL A 91 10.64 -2.74 0.33
CA VAL A 91 11.33 -3.92 -0.23
C VAL A 91 11.28 -5.10 0.74
N ILE A 92 11.55 -4.86 2.04
CA ILE A 92 11.44 -5.89 3.07
C ILE A 92 10.00 -6.37 3.22
N GLY A 93 9.02 -5.45 3.15
CA GLY A 93 7.60 -5.76 3.19
C GLY A 93 7.15 -6.63 2.01
N CYS A 94 7.57 -6.31 0.80
CA CYS A 94 7.30 -7.13 -0.39
C CYS A 94 7.96 -8.51 -0.31
N PHE A 95 9.19 -8.59 0.19
CA PHE A 95 9.84 -9.88 0.40
C PHE A 95 9.08 -10.75 1.42
N TYR A 96 8.61 -10.13 2.50
CA TYR A 96 7.80 -10.78 3.52
C TYR A 96 6.42 -11.17 2.97
N GLY A 97 5.72 -10.28 2.26
CA GLY A 97 4.39 -10.51 1.69
C GLY A 97 4.41 -11.52 0.54
N GLY A 98 5.45 -11.54 -0.28
CA GLY A 98 5.62 -12.48 -1.39
C GLY A 98 6.24 -13.79 -0.92
N TRP A 99 7.58 -13.87 -0.92
CA TRP A 99 8.29 -15.13 -0.71
C TRP A 99 8.00 -15.80 0.63
N PHE A 100 8.00 -15.05 1.72
CA PHE A 100 7.74 -15.64 3.04
C PHE A 100 6.29 -16.09 3.19
N SER A 101 5.35 -15.32 2.64
CA SER A 101 3.93 -15.66 2.63
C SER A 101 3.67 -16.97 1.88
N ASP A 102 4.28 -17.17 0.71
CA ASP A 102 4.12 -18.41 -0.06
C ASP A 102 4.65 -19.62 0.71
N LYS A 103 5.80 -19.48 1.36
CA LYS A 103 6.35 -20.53 2.22
C LYS A 103 5.49 -20.85 3.43
N PHE A 104 4.88 -19.84 4.02
CA PHE A 104 3.98 -20.02 5.14
C PHE A 104 2.70 -20.76 4.74
N VAL A 105 2.08 -20.37 3.62
CA VAL A 105 0.89 -21.05 3.08
C VAL A 105 1.21 -22.50 2.72
N GLU A 106 2.34 -22.75 2.08
CA GLU A 106 2.81 -24.12 1.78
C GLU A 106 3.00 -24.95 3.06
N TRP A 107 3.60 -24.38 4.09
CA TRP A 107 3.80 -25.04 5.37
C TRP A 107 2.47 -25.35 6.08
N MET A 108 1.52 -24.41 6.04
CA MET A 108 0.19 -24.60 6.61
C MET A 108 -0.58 -25.69 5.87
N ALA A 109 -0.56 -25.68 4.54
CA ALA A 109 -1.18 -26.71 3.70
C ALA A 109 -0.62 -28.12 3.99
N ARG A 110 0.70 -28.24 4.16
CA ARG A 110 1.33 -29.53 4.53
C ARG A 110 0.85 -30.05 5.89
N ARG A 111 0.61 -29.16 6.86
CA ARG A 111 0.06 -29.54 8.18
C ARG A 111 -1.41 -29.98 8.13
N ARG A 112 -2.17 -29.46 7.17
CA ARG A 112 -3.60 -29.81 6.97
C ARG A 112 -3.82 -30.95 5.98
N GLY A 113 -2.80 -31.71 5.66
CA GLY A 113 -2.93 -32.87 4.74
C GLY A 113 -3.02 -32.48 3.27
N GLY A 114 -2.49 -31.32 2.88
CA GLY A 114 -2.42 -30.86 1.51
C GLY A 114 -3.54 -29.90 1.07
N ILE A 115 -4.42 -29.50 2.01
CA ILE A 115 -5.48 -28.51 1.73
C ILE A 115 -4.93 -27.12 2.01
N SER A 116 -4.92 -26.26 0.97
CA SER A 116 -4.56 -24.85 1.05
C SER A 116 -5.82 -24.00 1.04
N GLU A 117 -5.92 -23.06 1.97
CA GLU A 117 -7.00 -22.07 2.05
C GLU A 117 -6.38 -20.68 1.78
N ALA A 118 -7.06 -19.87 0.98
CA ALA A 118 -6.59 -18.51 0.66
C ALA A 118 -6.47 -17.63 1.93
N GLU A 119 -7.32 -17.89 2.93
CA GLU A 119 -7.36 -17.20 4.21
C GLU A 119 -6.11 -17.41 5.07
N ASP A 120 -5.34 -18.48 4.83
CA ASP A 120 -4.10 -18.74 5.56
C ASP A 120 -3.09 -17.61 5.36
N ARG A 121 -3.13 -16.94 4.22
CA ARG A 121 -2.28 -15.78 3.89
C ARG A 121 -2.61 -14.57 4.77
N LEU A 122 -3.85 -14.41 5.19
CA LEU A 122 -4.29 -13.27 6.00
C LEU A 122 -3.67 -13.24 7.41
N TRP A 123 -3.23 -14.40 7.94
CA TRP A 123 -2.51 -14.43 9.22
C TRP A 123 -1.22 -13.61 9.20
N LEU A 124 -0.61 -13.46 8.03
CA LEU A 124 0.60 -12.68 7.87
C LEU A 124 0.36 -11.16 7.82
N MET A 125 -0.90 -10.73 7.81
CA MET A 125 -1.27 -9.32 7.96
C MET A 125 -1.11 -8.79 9.39
N TYR A 126 -1.18 -9.66 10.42
CA TYR A 126 -1.07 -9.22 11.81
C TYR A 126 0.22 -8.46 12.14
N PRO A 127 1.41 -8.91 11.71
CA PRO A 127 2.63 -8.13 11.93
C PRO A 127 2.57 -6.75 11.27
N ALA A 128 2.05 -6.64 10.06
CA ALA A 128 1.90 -5.35 9.39
C ALA A 128 0.93 -4.42 10.15
N ALA A 129 -0.17 -4.96 10.68
CA ALA A 129 -1.15 -4.23 11.47
C ALA A 129 -0.59 -3.69 12.80
N ILE A 130 0.49 -4.28 13.32
CA ILE A 130 1.18 -3.82 14.55
C ILE A 130 2.33 -2.89 14.20
N ILE A 131 3.16 -3.26 13.23
CA ILE A 131 4.39 -2.54 12.89
C ILE A 131 4.08 -1.16 12.32
N ASN A 132 3.06 -1.04 11.47
CA ASN A 132 2.74 0.23 10.83
C ASN A 132 2.27 1.32 11.83
N PRO A 133 1.30 1.09 12.72
CA PRO A 133 0.95 2.09 13.75
C PRO A 133 2.12 2.43 14.67
N VAL A 134 2.97 1.46 15.02
CA VAL A 134 4.19 1.73 15.80
C VAL A 134 5.13 2.64 15.01
N GLY A 135 5.29 2.40 13.70
CA GLY A 135 6.06 3.26 12.81
C GLY A 135 5.55 4.69 12.77
N LEU A 136 4.23 4.87 12.66
CA LEU A 136 3.58 6.20 12.68
C LEU A 136 3.81 6.93 14.01
N ILE A 137 3.68 6.25 15.14
CA ILE A 137 3.91 6.83 16.47
C ILE A 137 5.39 7.25 16.61
N ILE A 138 6.34 6.39 16.22
CA ILE A 138 7.77 6.69 16.28
C ILE A 138 8.11 7.88 15.38
N PHE A 139 7.56 7.91 14.17
CA PHE A 139 7.73 9.00 13.22
C PHE A 139 7.18 10.31 13.79
N GLY A 140 5.94 10.32 14.30
CA GLY A 140 5.30 11.52 14.87
C GLY A 140 6.07 12.06 16.06
N ILE A 141 6.47 11.21 17.02
CA ILE A 141 7.27 11.63 18.18
C ILE A 141 8.66 12.12 17.74
N GLY A 142 9.27 11.47 16.75
CA GLY A 142 10.58 11.87 16.22
C GLY A 142 10.54 13.20 15.50
N SER A 143 9.43 13.52 14.83
CA SER A 143 9.22 14.80 14.15
C SER A 143 8.94 15.95 15.13
N ASP A 144 8.14 15.69 16.19
CA ASP A 144 7.76 16.74 17.16
C ASP A 144 8.89 17.07 18.14
N LYS A 145 9.46 16.07 18.82
CA LYS A 145 10.32 16.31 19.98
C LYS A 145 11.81 16.22 19.71
N GLY A 146 12.28 15.56 18.70
CA GLY A 146 13.67 15.51 18.25
C GLY A 146 14.75 15.15 19.29
N TRP A 147 14.37 14.81 20.55
CA TRP A 147 15.28 14.75 21.69
C TRP A 147 15.56 13.33 22.22
N LEU A 148 14.73 12.34 21.87
CA LEU A 148 14.85 11.00 22.47
C LEU A 148 16.03 10.19 21.89
N PHE A 149 16.43 10.51 20.65
CA PHE A 149 17.61 9.98 19.98
C PHE A 149 18.22 11.08 19.11
N PRO A 150 19.50 11.00 18.69
CA PRO A 150 20.02 11.97 17.76
C PRO A 150 19.05 12.09 16.59
N LYS A 151 18.51 13.26 16.43
CA LYS A 151 17.33 13.78 15.68
C LYS A 151 16.85 13.01 14.42
N LEU A 152 17.68 12.16 13.85
CA LEU A 152 17.50 11.53 12.54
C LEU A 152 16.96 10.09 12.62
N TRP A 153 17.42 9.31 13.62
CA TRP A 153 17.21 7.86 13.61
C TRP A 153 15.76 7.45 13.90
N ALA A 154 15.06 8.14 14.78
CA ALA A 154 13.69 7.80 15.14
C ALA A 154 12.74 7.99 13.95
N ALA A 155 12.83 9.12 13.25
CA ALA A 155 12.04 9.38 12.06
C ALA A 155 12.32 8.34 10.96
N TYR A 156 13.58 8.04 10.68
CA TYR A 156 13.95 7.06 9.65
C TYR A 156 13.50 5.63 9.97
N VAL A 157 13.59 5.21 11.25
CA VAL A 157 13.06 3.90 11.65
C VAL A 157 11.54 3.86 11.51
N GLY A 158 10.84 4.93 11.90
CA GLY A 158 9.40 5.06 11.72
C GLY A 158 9.00 4.96 10.25
N LEU A 159 9.72 5.65 9.36
CA LEU A 159 9.50 5.59 7.91
C LEU A 159 9.74 4.20 7.33
N GLY A 160 10.77 3.50 7.81
CA GLY A 160 11.01 2.11 7.42
C GLY A 160 9.86 1.18 7.81
N PHE A 161 9.25 1.38 8.97
CA PHE A 161 8.08 0.61 9.43
C PHE A 161 6.82 0.93 8.62
N ILE A 162 6.61 2.19 8.27
CA ILE A 162 5.50 2.61 7.39
C ILE A 162 5.67 1.98 6.01
N GLY A 163 6.87 2.05 5.44
CA GLY A 163 7.19 1.41 4.16
C GLY A 163 6.97 -0.10 4.19
N PHE A 164 7.40 -0.78 5.26
CA PHE A 164 7.17 -2.21 5.46
C PHE A 164 5.68 -2.55 5.46
N GLY A 165 4.87 -1.80 6.22
CA GLY A 165 3.43 -1.99 6.30
C GLY A 165 2.76 -1.83 4.92
N TRP A 166 3.13 -0.81 4.17
CA TRP A 166 2.61 -0.52 2.84
C TRP A 166 2.94 -1.63 1.83
N GLY A 167 4.22 -2.04 1.74
CA GLY A 167 4.65 -3.10 0.83
C GLY A 167 4.04 -4.47 1.19
N CYS A 168 4.02 -4.80 2.48
CA CYS A 168 3.43 -6.04 2.99
C CYS A 168 1.93 -6.13 2.69
N ALA A 169 1.18 -5.04 2.94
CA ALA A 169 -0.26 -5.01 2.74
C ALA A 169 -0.65 -5.13 1.25
N GLY A 170 0.09 -4.45 0.37
CA GLY A 170 -0.12 -4.54 -1.07
C GLY A 170 0.09 -5.95 -1.59
N ASP A 171 1.20 -6.55 -1.22
CA ASP A 171 1.60 -7.88 -1.72
C ASP A 171 0.69 -9.00 -1.20
N ILE A 172 0.39 -9.01 0.11
CA ILE A 172 -0.53 -10.00 0.70
C ILE A 172 -1.95 -9.82 0.17
N GLY A 173 -2.42 -8.57 0.04
CA GLY A 173 -3.76 -8.29 -0.48
C GLY A 173 -3.94 -8.75 -1.92
N MET A 174 -2.96 -8.48 -2.79
CA MET A 174 -2.97 -8.91 -4.18
C MET A 174 -2.84 -10.42 -4.33
N SER A 175 -1.97 -11.04 -3.54
CA SER A 175 -1.81 -12.50 -3.54
C SER A 175 -3.08 -13.20 -3.05
N TYR A 176 -3.73 -12.67 -2.00
CA TYR A 176 -5.01 -13.18 -1.53
C TYR A 176 -6.10 -13.10 -2.59
N LEU A 177 -6.17 -11.96 -3.31
CA LEU A 177 -7.09 -11.79 -4.43
C LEU A 177 -6.85 -12.83 -5.53
N ALA A 178 -5.58 -13.08 -5.87
CA ALA A 178 -5.19 -14.04 -6.89
C ALA A 178 -5.55 -15.48 -6.49
N ASP A 179 -5.40 -15.82 -5.21
CA ASP A 179 -5.77 -17.13 -4.68
C ASP A 179 -7.30 -17.34 -4.66
N CYS A 180 -8.08 -16.27 -4.38
CA CYS A 180 -9.54 -16.35 -4.34
C CYS A 180 -10.18 -16.38 -5.73
N TYR A 181 -9.65 -15.62 -6.68
CA TYR A 181 -10.25 -15.41 -8.01
C TYR A 181 -9.21 -15.50 -9.13
N PRO A 182 -8.64 -16.69 -9.40
CA PRO A 182 -7.57 -16.86 -10.38
C PRO A 182 -7.99 -16.49 -11.81
N ASP A 183 -9.27 -16.67 -12.15
CA ASP A 183 -9.79 -16.39 -13.50
C ASP A 183 -10.08 -14.89 -13.73
N MET A 184 -10.14 -14.08 -12.68
CA MET A 184 -10.53 -12.67 -12.72
C MET A 184 -9.49 -11.74 -12.08
N ILE A 185 -8.22 -12.13 -12.06
CA ILE A 185 -7.15 -11.38 -11.40
C ILE A 185 -7.03 -9.96 -11.97
N LEU A 186 -7.06 -9.81 -13.31
CA LEU A 186 -6.86 -8.50 -13.97
C LEU A 186 -7.99 -7.52 -13.62
N GLU A 187 -9.23 -7.97 -13.70
CA GLU A 187 -10.39 -7.15 -13.34
C GLU A 187 -10.36 -6.85 -11.83
N GLY A 188 -9.99 -7.82 -11.02
CA GLY A 188 -9.82 -7.67 -9.56
C GLY A 188 -8.78 -6.62 -9.21
N MET A 189 -7.62 -6.63 -9.87
CA MET A 189 -6.57 -5.62 -9.69
C MET A 189 -7.06 -4.20 -10.01
N VAL A 190 -7.86 -4.04 -11.07
CA VAL A 190 -8.48 -2.73 -11.40
C VAL A 190 -9.40 -2.29 -10.27
N GLY A 191 -10.24 -3.18 -9.74
CA GLY A 191 -11.12 -2.89 -8.61
C GLY A 191 -10.36 -2.45 -7.37
N VAL A 192 -9.31 -3.18 -7.00
CA VAL A 192 -8.42 -2.83 -5.87
C VAL A 192 -7.77 -1.47 -6.10
N ALA A 193 -7.23 -1.21 -7.28
CA ALA A 193 -6.60 0.07 -7.60
C ALA A 193 -7.57 1.26 -7.49
N VAL A 194 -8.80 1.10 -7.96
CA VAL A 194 -9.83 2.15 -7.85
C VAL A 194 -10.16 2.43 -6.38
N ILE A 195 -10.37 1.41 -5.56
CA ILE A 195 -10.67 1.56 -4.13
C ILE A 195 -9.49 2.21 -3.41
N ASN A 196 -8.28 1.70 -3.60
CA ASN A 196 -7.07 2.20 -3.00
C ASN A 196 -6.86 3.70 -3.30
N ASN A 197 -6.84 4.06 -4.59
CA ASN A 197 -6.62 5.45 -4.99
C ASN A 197 -7.76 6.39 -4.55
N SER A 198 -9.00 5.89 -4.46
CA SER A 198 -10.12 6.68 -3.94
C SER A 198 -9.93 7.00 -2.46
N ILE A 199 -9.47 6.05 -1.66
CA ILE A 199 -9.17 6.26 -0.23
C ILE A 199 -8.02 7.25 -0.07
N ALA A 200 -6.93 7.06 -0.80
CA ALA A 200 -5.78 7.96 -0.78
C ALA A 200 -6.18 9.39 -1.17
N LEU A 201 -6.99 9.56 -2.22
CA LEU A 201 -7.50 10.86 -2.64
C LEU A 201 -8.30 11.56 -1.54
N VAL A 202 -9.29 10.88 -0.95
CA VAL A 202 -10.11 11.44 0.14
C VAL A 202 -9.23 11.80 1.33
N PHE A 203 -8.28 10.93 1.68
CA PHE A 203 -7.40 11.15 2.82
C PHE A 203 -6.46 12.33 2.61
N THR A 204 -5.94 12.53 1.39
CA THR A 204 -5.10 13.69 1.03
C THR A 204 -5.83 15.01 1.23
N PHE A 205 -7.08 15.10 0.74
CA PHE A 205 -7.88 16.31 0.95
C PHE A 205 -8.21 16.55 2.42
N CYS A 206 -8.55 15.49 3.17
CA CYS A 206 -8.83 15.60 4.61
C CYS A 206 -7.57 15.98 5.39
N ALA A 207 -6.40 15.45 5.02
CA ALA A 207 -5.14 15.75 5.69
C ALA A 207 -4.77 17.23 5.60
N SER A 208 -4.90 17.85 4.42
CA SER A 208 -4.62 19.27 4.22
C SER A 208 -5.50 20.14 5.14
N ILE A 209 -6.81 19.89 5.14
CA ILE A 209 -7.75 20.64 6.00
C ILE A 209 -7.44 20.43 7.49
N TRP A 210 -7.04 19.23 7.87
CA TRP A 210 -6.72 18.88 9.25
C TRP A 210 -5.44 19.58 9.71
N MET A 211 -4.41 19.59 8.88
CA MET A 211 -3.15 20.29 9.19
C MET A 211 -3.37 21.81 9.35
N ASP A 212 -4.14 22.44 8.44
CA ASP A 212 -4.44 23.85 8.52
C ASP A 212 -5.18 24.20 9.83
N ASN A 213 -6.13 23.38 10.27
CA ASN A 213 -6.85 23.58 11.51
C ASN A 213 -5.96 23.40 12.75
N LEU A 214 -5.04 22.42 12.75
CA LEU A 214 -4.10 22.22 13.86
C LEU A 214 -3.14 23.39 14.00
N LEU A 215 -2.58 23.89 12.90
CA LEU A 215 -1.71 25.07 12.89
C LEU A 215 -2.43 26.32 13.40
N ASN A 216 -3.68 26.50 13.03
CA ASN A 216 -4.50 27.62 13.52
C ASN A 216 -4.74 27.53 15.03
N ILE A 217 -5.03 26.32 15.55
CA ILE A 217 -5.22 26.10 16.99
C ILE A 217 -3.93 26.42 17.76
N GLU A 218 -2.77 25.96 17.27
CA GLU A 218 -1.48 26.20 17.91
C GLU A 218 -1.11 27.68 17.93
N THR A 219 -1.34 28.40 16.83
CA THR A 219 -1.14 29.85 16.76
C THR A 219 -2.08 30.64 17.66
N ASP A 220 -3.30 30.17 17.89
CA ASP A 220 -4.26 30.81 18.79
C ASP A 220 -3.89 30.57 20.26
N PHE A 221 -3.40 29.37 20.61
CA PHE A 221 -2.84 29.11 21.94
C PHE A 221 -1.63 30.01 22.27
N ASP A 222 -0.74 30.19 21.30
CA ASP A 222 0.48 31.00 21.45
C ASP A 222 0.13 32.51 21.61
N LYS A 223 -0.97 32.97 21.00
CA LYS A 223 -1.49 34.35 21.11
C LYS A 223 -2.38 34.58 22.33
N GLY A 224 -2.66 33.54 23.14
CA GLY A 224 -3.52 33.62 24.32
C GLY A 224 -5.00 33.89 24.00
N SER A 225 -5.43 33.63 22.75
CA SER A 225 -6.82 33.76 22.34
C SER A 225 -7.54 32.41 22.57
N PRO A 226 -8.79 32.39 23.09
CA PRO A 226 -9.55 31.16 23.17
C PRO A 226 -9.87 30.65 21.76
N PRO A 227 -9.85 29.32 21.53
CA PRO A 227 -10.21 28.76 20.25
C PRO A 227 -11.65 29.11 19.88
N THR A 228 -11.85 29.64 18.68
CA THR A 228 -13.16 29.98 18.12
C THR A 228 -13.89 28.76 17.54
#